data_ad58a27549f4161f209b11b2d918d9d7
#
_entry.id   ad58a27549f4161f209b11b2d918d9d7
#
_cell.length_a   1.000
_cell.length_b   1.000
_cell.length_c   1.000
_cell.angle_alpha   90.00
_cell.angle_beta   90.00
_cell.angle_gamma   90.00
#
_symmetry.space_group_name_H-M   'P 1'
#
loop_
_entity.id
_entity.type
_entity.pdbx_description
1 polymer ?
#
loop_
_entity_poly.entity_id
_entity_poly.type
_entity_poly.pdbx_seq_one_letter_code
_entity_poly.pdbx_strand_id
1 'polypeptide(L)'
;MLTGAPPARAATAQPAACPERLAAKATCYSGLGAHGAAYTIAVPDDWNGSLVVHAHGGPDLGEGSDPARSADDLGRWSVMVDEGYAWAGSSYRRGGYGTRMAAEDTENLRRLFVTEFGQPRRTYLHGQSWGGNVAAKIAETYGARGGAGGRGGRSGPYDGVLLTSGLLAGGSRGYDARVDLRVVYQYYCQNHPRPTEPSYPLWQGLRAGSTLTHAGLRARLQECTGYASPPAERTVGQQRNLDDILAVTRLPERTLESHLAYATFTFRDIVHNRLGDRNPFSNLGVRYTGSHDDTALNAGVERFAADPTAVRDLSYDSDLTGGVTVPVLTMHAVGDPTALVEFESAYRATLRGAGRDRHLVQTFTTEAEHSALSDAEYANSLAALDAWVRTGRKPTARSVAAPCPAFDREYGTGCFYDPGYRPAPFAARVRPRTGGLHWPAMTAAEERVWSRVDGVGIAP
;
A
#
# COMPACT_ATOMS: atom_id res chain seq x y z
N MET A 1 8.82 -32.84 -32.09
CA MET A 1 7.62 -32.90 -31.22
C MET A 1 8.07 -32.52 -29.80
N LEU A 2 7.81 -31.29 -29.41
CA LEU A 2 8.08 -30.84 -28.03
C LEU A 2 6.87 -31.22 -27.19
N THR A 3 7.01 -32.21 -26.36
CA THR A 3 6.02 -32.59 -25.34
C THR A 3 6.02 -31.50 -24.26
N GLY A 4 5.06 -30.59 -24.32
CA GLY A 4 4.81 -29.65 -23.24
C GLY A 4 4.45 -30.42 -21.97
N ALA A 5 5.18 -30.16 -20.88
CA ALA A 5 4.80 -30.65 -19.56
C ALA A 5 3.37 -30.15 -19.24
N PRO A 6 2.50 -30.99 -18.65
CA PRO A 6 1.18 -30.54 -18.24
C PRO A 6 1.34 -29.43 -17.18
N PRO A 7 0.43 -28.43 -17.18
CA PRO A 7 0.47 -27.38 -16.16
C PRO A 7 0.40 -28.04 -14.78
N ALA A 8 1.31 -27.65 -13.87
CA ALA A 8 1.30 -28.11 -12.51
C ALA A 8 -0.08 -27.84 -11.90
N ARG A 9 -0.75 -28.90 -11.46
CA ARG A 9 -2.03 -28.81 -10.76
C ARG A 9 -1.78 -27.99 -9.50
N ALA A 10 -2.55 -26.91 -9.27
CA ALA A 10 -2.50 -26.16 -8.04
C ALA A 10 -2.60 -27.14 -6.87
N ALA A 11 -1.68 -27.04 -5.91
CA ALA A 11 -1.73 -27.90 -4.72
C ALA A 11 -3.03 -27.60 -3.97
N THR A 12 -3.77 -28.64 -3.61
CA THR A 12 -4.95 -28.54 -2.74
C THR A 12 -4.58 -27.85 -1.43
N ALA A 13 -5.44 -26.98 -0.92
CA ALA A 13 -5.26 -26.32 0.37
C ALA A 13 -5.05 -27.39 1.47
N GLN A 14 -3.95 -27.26 2.21
CA GLN A 14 -3.60 -28.22 3.27
C GLN A 14 -4.03 -27.65 4.62
N PRO A 15 -4.62 -28.48 5.54
CA PRO A 15 -4.88 -28.05 6.90
C PRO A 15 -3.61 -27.50 7.55
N ALA A 16 -3.77 -26.36 8.25
CA ALA A 16 -2.71 -25.66 8.95
C ALA A 16 -3.18 -25.20 10.33
N ALA A 17 -2.24 -24.88 11.23
CA ALA A 17 -2.58 -24.31 12.52
C ALA A 17 -3.19 -22.90 12.33
N CYS A 18 -4.31 -22.64 12.99
CA CYS A 18 -4.85 -21.29 13.10
C CYS A 18 -4.06 -20.46 14.13
N PRO A 19 -4.06 -19.13 14.03
CA PRO A 19 -3.71 -18.26 15.14
C PRO A 19 -4.51 -18.61 16.40
N GLU A 20 -3.92 -18.43 17.58
CA GLU A 20 -4.52 -18.83 18.85
C GLU A 20 -5.96 -18.33 19.03
N ARG A 21 -6.23 -17.09 18.67
CA ARG A 21 -7.57 -16.47 18.72
C ARG A 21 -8.63 -17.25 17.92
N LEU A 22 -8.25 -17.92 16.86
CA LEU A 22 -9.14 -18.63 15.93
C LEU A 22 -9.14 -20.17 16.13
N ALA A 23 -8.26 -20.73 16.95
CA ALA A 23 -8.00 -22.17 17.04
C ALA A 23 -9.24 -23.00 17.41
N ALA A 24 -10.22 -22.41 18.13
CA ALA A 24 -11.46 -23.07 18.52
C ALA A 24 -12.70 -22.62 17.72
N LYS A 25 -12.52 -21.81 16.66
CA LYS A 25 -13.63 -21.16 15.94
C LYS A 25 -13.53 -21.29 14.43
N ALA A 26 -12.40 -21.76 13.90
CA ALA A 26 -12.18 -21.83 12.47
C ALA A 26 -11.26 -22.99 12.10
N THR A 27 -11.37 -23.43 10.86
CA THR A 27 -10.40 -24.33 10.23
C THR A 27 -9.49 -23.49 9.31
N CYS A 28 -8.18 -23.65 9.50
CA CYS A 28 -7.17 -22.93 8.71
C CYS A 28 -6.50 -23.87 7.70
N TYR A 29 -6.08 -23.25 6.59
CA TYR A 29 -5.40 -23.93 5.50
C TYR A 29 -4.25 -23.07 5.01
N SER A 30 -3.18 -23.69 4.52
CA SER A 30 -2.07 -23.04 3.87
C SER A 30 -1.61 -23.79 2.63
N GLY A 31 -0.80 -23.17 1.82
CA GLY A 31 -0.22 -23.80 0.64
C GLY A 31 0.50 -22.81 -0.26
N LEU A 32 0.83 -23.29 -1.45
CA LEU A 32 1.38 -22.48 -2.53
C LEU A 32 0.35 -22.37 -3.65
N GLY A 33 -0.01 -21.15 -4.00
CA GLY A 33 -0.87 -20.84 -5.13
C GLY A 33 -0.13 -20.84 -6.46
N ALA A 34 -0.76 -20.28 -7.48
CA ALA A 34 -0.11 -20.07 -8.76
C ALA A 34 1.19 -19.27 -8.58
N HIS A 35 2.18 -19.56 -9.40
CA HIS A 35 3.50 -18.91 -9.37
C HIS A 35 4.28 -19.03 -8.04
N GLY A 36 3.89 -19.97 -7.16
CA GLY A 36 4.59 -20.20 -5.89
C GLY A 36 4.27 -19.18 -4.78
N ALA A 37 3.20 -18.41 -4.93
CA ALA A 37 2.75 -17.48 -3.88
C ALA A 37 2.20 -18.27 -2.70
N ALA A 38 2.81 -18.15 -1.53
CA ALA A 38 2.30 -18.74 -0.29
C ALA A 38 1.02 -18.03 0.14
N TYR A 39 0.12 -18.76 0.76
CA TYR A 39 -1.16 -18.24 1.23
C TYR A 39 -1.62 -18.88 2.53
N THR A 40 -2.51 -18.18 3.22
CA THR A 40 -3.29 -18.69 4.35
C THR A 40 -4.77 -18.43 4.11
N ILE A 41 -5.61 -19.41 4.45
CA ILE A 41 -7.07 -19.32 4.40
C ILE A 41 -7.61 -19.71 5.78
N ALA A 42 -8.64 -19.00 6.26
CA ALA A 42 -9.42 -19.40 7.43
C ALA A 42 -10.90 -19.45 7.06
N VAL A 43 -11.57 -20.52 7.45
CA VAL A 43 -13.02 -20.70 7.29
C VAL A 43 -13.61 -20.88 8.69
N PRO A 44 -14.40 -19.91 9.21
CA PRO A 44 -15.01 -20.04 10.52
C PRO A 44 -16.09 -21.15 10.54
N ASP A 45 -16.31 -21.75 11.71
CA ASP A 45 -17.30 -22.82 11.89
C ASP A 45 -18.73 -22.32 11.61
N ASP A 46 -19.00 -21.06 11.90
CA ASP A 46 -20.25 -20.34 11.65
C ASP A 46 -20.23 -19.46 10.39
N TRP A 47 -19.52 -19.90 9.36
CA TRP A 47 -19.32 -19.16 8.13
C TRP A 47 -20.61 -18.53 7.56
N ASN A 48 -20.65 -17.20 7.51
CA ASN A 48 -21.78 -16.44 6.99
C ASN A 48 -21.96 -16.50 5.46
N GLY A 49 -21.10 -17.28 4.77
CA GLY A 49 -21.11 -17.47 3.33
C GLY A 49 -20.39 -16.37 2.54
N SER A 50 -19.73 -15.44 3.21
CA SER A 50 -18.98 -14.34 2.56
C SER A 50 -17.48 -14.52 2.78
N LEU A 51 -16.67 -13.99 1.84
CA LEU A 51 -15.21 -14.08 1.84
C LEU A 51 -14.60 -12.67 1.90
N VAL A 52 -13.60 -12.49 2.74
CA VAL A 52 -12.66 -11.37 2.67
C VAL A 52 -11.36 -11.86 2.04
N VAL A 53 -10.97 -11.27 0.92
CA VAL A 53 -9.67 -11.48 0.28
C VAL A 53 -8.76 -10.33 0.67
N HIS A 54 -7.67 -10.66 1.36
CA HIS A 54 -6.74 -9.68 1.91
C HIS A 54 -5.51 -9.50 1.03
N ALA A 55 -5.18 -8.25 0.77
CA ALA A 55 -3.95 -7.83 0.13
C ALA A 55 -2.95 -7.33 1.18
N HIS A 56 -1.83 -8.05 1.30
CA HIS A 56 -0.75 -7.77 2.25
C HIS A 56 -0.13 -6.39 2.08
N GLY A 57 0.26 -5.74 3.17
CA GLY A 57 1.02 -4.49 3.18
C GLY A 57 2.49 -4.68 2.76
N GLY A 58 3.29 -3.65 2.77
CA GLY A 58 4.70 -3.73 2.40
C GLY A 58 5.14 -2.59 1.48
N PRO A 59 5.98 -2.84 0.44
CA PRO A 59 6.55 -4.13 0.02
C PRO A 59 7.70 -4.60 0.91
N ASP A 60 7.74 -5.91 1.20
CA ASP A 60 8.89 -6.53 1.85
C ASP A 60 9.99 -6.81 0.83
N LEU A 61 11.23 -6.44 1.13
CA LEU A 61 12.35 -6.50 0.18
C LEU A 61 13.12 -7.84 0.22
N GLY A 62 12.43 -8.94 0.49
CA GLY A 62 13.01 -10.29 0.46
C GLY A 62 12.98 -10.94 -0.92
N GLU A 63 13.70 -12.03 -1.06
CA GLU A 63 13.56 -12.95 -2.19
C GLU A 63 12.56 -14.06 -1.85
N GLY A 64 11.70 -14.38 -2.81
CA GLY A 64 10.69 -15.44 -2.65
C GLY A 64 9.49 -15.05 -1.80
N SER A 65 8.58 -15.99 -1.68
CA SER A 65 7.37 -15.86 -0.87
C SER A 65 7.61 -16.34 0.55
N ASP A 66 7.24 -15.53 1.54
CA ASP A 66 7.33 -15.91 2.96
C ASP A 66 5.97 -16.38 3.48
N PRO A 67 5.77 -17.69 3.77
CA PRO A 67 4.49 -18.20 4.28
C PRO A 67 4.06 -17.57 5.60
N ALA A 68 4.99 -17.10 6.44
CA ALA A 68 4.67 -16.49 7.73
C ALA A 68 3.84 -15.19 7.55
N ARG A 69 4.06 -14.44 6.47
CA ARG A 69 3.39 -13.15 6.27
C ARG A 69 1.86 -13.26 6.22
N SER A 70 1.31 -14.19 5.46
CA SER A 70 -0.14 -14.36 5.40
C SER A 70 -0.72 -14.94 6.69
N ALA A 71 0.06 -15.71 7.45
CA ALA A 71 -0.34 -16.22 8.77
C ALA A 71 -0.36 -15.09 9.82
N ASP A 72 0.65 -14.20 9.81
CA ASP A 72 0.72 -13.01 10.65
C ASP A 72 -0.45 -12.06 10.35
N ASP A 73 -0.76 -11.86 9.07
CA ASP A 73 -1.90 -11.04 8.64
C ASP A 73 -3.23 -11.64 9.12
N LEU A 74 -3.42 -12.97 9.02
CA LEU A 74 -4.59 -13.64 9.57
C LEU A 74 -4.69 -13.40 11.08
N GLY A 75 -3.58 -13.49 11.82
CA GLY A 75 -3.54 -13.19 13.26
C GLY A 75 -4.00 -11.78 13.57
N ARG A 76 -3.52 -10.81 12.78
CA ARG A 76 -3.84 -9.38 12.96
C ARG A 76 -5.29 -9.05 12.62
N TRP A 77 -5.82 -9.60 11.54
CA TRP A 77 -7.20 -9.35 11.08
C TRP A 77 -8.17 -10.50 11.37
N SER A 78 -7.87 -11.28 12.40
CA SER A 78 -8.74 -12.38 12.87
C SER A 78 -10.16 -11.89 13.24
N VAL A 79 -10.33 -10.62 13.59
CA VAL A 79 -11.64 -9.99 13.81
C VAL A 79 -12.61 -10.19 12.62
N MET A 80 -12.13 -10.27 11.39
CA MET A 80 -12.97 -10.52 10.22
C MET A 80 -13.53 -11.97 10.24
N VAL A 81 -12.75 -12.91 10.78
CA VAL A 81 -13.17 -14.30 10.96
C VAL A 81 -14.13 -14.41 12.15
N ASP A 82 -13.89 -13.67 13.24
CA ASP A 82 -14.82 -13.56 14.37
C ASP A 82 -16.19 -13.03 13.94
N GLU A 83 -16.24 -12.14 12.92
CA GLU A 83 -17.48 -11.65 12.30
C GLU A 83 -18.11 -12.65 11.29
N GLY A 84 -17.64 -13.89 11.27
CA GLY A 84 -18.16 -14.97 10.44
C GLY A 84 -17.76 -14.96 8.97
N TYR A 85 -16.80 -14.13 8.56
CA TYR A 85 -16.28 -14.13 7.19
C TYR A 85 -15.17 -15.18 7.03
N ALA A 86 -15.20 -15.96 5.95
CA ALA A 86 -13.98 -16.63 5.53
C ALA A 86 -12.94 -15.58 5.14
N TRP A 87 -11.66 -15.88 5.37
CA TRP A 87 -10.55 -14.97 5.08
C TRP A 87 -9.48 -15.67 4.23
N ALA A 88 -8.91 -14.98 3.27
CA ALA A 88 -7.83 -15.50 2.43
C ALA A 88 -6.80 -14.40 2.15
N GLY A 89 -5.54 -14.63 2.52
CA GLY A 89 -4.42 -13.71 2.31
C GLY A 89 -3.24 -14.38 1.61
N SER A 90 -2.60 -13.65 0.69
CA SER A 90 -1.41 -14.08 -0.06
C SER A 90 -0.17 -13.36 0.44
N SER A 91 0.92 -14.11 0.60
CA SER A 91 2.27 -13.55 0.85
C SER A 91 2.97 -13.11 -0.44
N TYR A 92 2.27 -13.17 -1.58
CA TYR A 92 2.78 -12.95 -2.93
C TYR A 92 3.90 -13.92 -3.33
N ARG A 93 4.19 -14.02 -4.64
CA ARG A 93 5.19 -14.98 -5.19
C ARG A 93 6.63 -14.58 -4.90
N ARG A 94 6.89 -13.33 -4.60
CA ARG A 94 8.20 -12.77 -4.27
C ARG A 94 8.09 -11.47 -3.47
N GLY A 95 9.17 -11.11 -2.83
CA GLY A 95 9.34 -9.79 -2.24
C GLY A 95 9.61 -8.69 -3.28
N GLY A 96 9.78 -7.47 -2.76
CA GLY A 96 10.01 -6.28 -3.55
C GLY A 96 8.79 -5.67 -4.21
N TYR A 97 9.01 -4.57 -4.90
CA TYR A 97 7.94 -3.78 -5.48
C TYR A 97 7.27 -4.48 -6.67
N GLY A 98 5.95 -4.34 -6.80
CA GLY A 98 5.17 -4.93 -7.88
C GLY A 98 3.69 -5.02 -7.53
N THR A 99 2.92 -3.92 -7.74
CA THR A 99 1.51 -3.84 -7.36
C THR A 99 0.64 -4.77 -8.21
N ARG A 100 0.88 -4.84 -9.52
CA ARG A 100 0.12 -5.73 -10.41
C ARG A 100 0.42 -7.20 -10.15
N MET A 101 1.68 -7.53 -9.88
CA MET A 101 2.08 -8.89 -9.49
C MET A 101 1.35 -9.32 -8.21
N ALA A 102 1.34 -8.47 -7.19
CA ALA A 102 0.63 -8.72 -5.94
C ALA A 102 -0.90 -8.84 -6.16
N ALA A 103 -1.45 -8.02 -7.05
CA ALA A 103 -2.86 -8.07 -7.43
C ALA A 103 -3.22 -9.39 -8.14
N GLU A 104 -2.35 -9.89 -9.02
CA GLU A 104 -2.54 -11.19 -9.71
C GLU A 104 -2.52 -12.35 -8.71
N ASP A 105 -1.55 -12.38 -7.80
CA ASP A 105 -1.45 -13.45 -6.80
C ASP A 105 -2.66 -13.48 -5.87
N THR A 106 -3.15 -12.31 -5.47
CA THR A 106 -4.35 -12.17 -4.64
C THR A 106 -5.62 -12.63 -5.38
N GLU A 107 -5.77 -12.29 -6.68
CA GLU A 107 -6.88 -12.77 -7.49
C GLU A 107 -6.79 -14.29 -7.75
N ASN A 108 -5.59 -14.83 -7.95
CA ASN A 108 -5.39 -16.27 -8.08
C ASN A 108 -5.76 -17.01 -6.79
N LEU A 109 -5.47 -16.45 -5.61
CA LEU A 109 -5.90 -17.00 -4.34
C LEU A 109 -7.43 -17.00 -4.20
N ARG A 110 -8.11 -15.91 -4.60
CA ARG A 110 -9.58 -15.90 -4.63
C ARG A 110 -10.16 -17.01 -5.51
N ARG A 111 -9.58 -17.25 -6.68
CA ARG A 111 -10.00 -18.34 -7.58
C ARG A 111 -9.76 -19.70 -6.99
N LEU A 112 -8.62 -19.88 -6.29
CA LEU A 112 -8.31 -21.09 -5.55
C LEU A 112 -9.37 -21.33 -4.48
N PHE A 113 -9.72 -20.31 -3.68
CA PHE A 113 -10.78 -20.41 -2.68
C PHE A 113 -12.11 -20.89 -3.29
N VAL A 114 -12.52 -20.30 -4.42
CA VAL A 114 -13.76 -20.71 -5.10
C VAL A 114 -13.70 -22.17 -5.56
N THR A 115 -12.54 -22.64 -6.01
CA THR A 115 -12.37 -24.04 -6.46
C THR A 115 -12.44 -25.02 -5.31
N GLU A 116 -11.85 -24.70 -4.15
CA GLU A 116 -11.73 -25.62 -3.01
C GLU A 116 -12.95 -25.55 -2.08
N PHE A 117 -13.55 -24.38 -1.88
CA PHE A 117 -14.60 -24.14 -0.87
C PHE A 117 -15.96 -23.74 -1.48
N GLY A 118 -16.03 -23.56 -2.81
CA GLY A 118 -17.23 -23.12 -3.51
C GLY A 118 -17.34 -21.60 -3.60
N GLN A 119 -18.35 -21.13 -4.36
CA GLN A 119 -18.57 -19.72 -4.62
C GLN A 119 -19.17 -19.02 -3.41
N PRO A 120 -18.48 -18.01 -2.81
CA PRO A 120 -19.06 -17.21 -1.72
C PRO A 120 -20.31 -16.44 -2.18
N ARG A 121 -21.21 -16.16 -1.26
CA ARG A 121 -22.36 -15.28 -1.51
C ARG A 121 -21.92 -13.86 -1.84
N ARG A 122 -20.86 -13.37 -1.16
CA ARG A 122 -20.21 -12.09 -1.40
C ARG A 122 -18.71 -12.23 -1.20
N THR A 123 -17.98 -11.43 -1.94
CA THR A 123 -16.52 -11.35 -1.83
C THR A 123 -16.10 -9.89 -1.64
N TYR A 124 -15.42 -9.63 -0.55
CA TYR A 124 -14.87 -8.32 -0.22
C TYR A 124 -13.37 -8.33 -0.40
N LEU A 125 -12.83 -7.22 -0.89
CA LEU A 125 -11.39 -6.95 -0.85
C LEU A 125 -11.06 -6.17 0.42
N HIS A 126 -10.01 -6.55 1.09
CA HIS A 126 -9.39 -5.74 2.14
C HIS A 126 -7.93 -5.53 1.80
N GLY A 127 -7.41 -4.33 2.04
CA GLY A 127 -5.98 -4.04 1.90
C GLY A 127 -5.56 -2.91 2.80
N GLN A 128 -4.41 -3.08 3.45
CA GLN A 128 -3.86 -2.16 4.40
C GLN A 128 -2.52 -1.62 3.91
N SER A 129 -2.23 -0.32 4.11
CA SER A 129 -0.97 0.30 3.70
C SER A 129 -0.73 0.18 2.19
N TRP A 130 0.42 -0.34 1.75
CA TRP A 130 0.65 -0.68 0.35
C TRP A 130 -0.37 -1.70 -0.20
N GLY A 131 -0.82 -2.65 0.64
CA GLY A 131 -1.92 -3.56 0.30
C GLY A 131 -3.23 -2.85 -0.03
N GLY A 132 -3.47 -1.64 0.51
CA GLY A 132 -4.57 -0.78 0.09
C GLY A 132 -4.45 -0.33 -1.37
N ASN A 133 -3.23 -0.02 -1.84
CA ASN A 133 -2.98 0.24 -3.26
C ASN A 133 -3.20 -1.02 -4.11
N VAL A 134 -2.72 -2.19 -3.63
CA VAL A 134 -2.93 -3.49 -4.30
C VAL A 134 -4.42 -3.82 -4.41
N ALA A 135 -5.19 -3.73 -3.31
CA ALA A 135 -6.63 -4.01 -3.31
C ALA A 135 -7.42 -3.06 -4.23
N ALA A 136 -7.07 -1.77 -4.23
CA ALA A 136 -7.66 -0.81 -5.16
C ALA A 136 -7.32 -1.17 -6.63
N LYS A 137 -6.07 -1.58 -6.91
CA LYS A 137 -5.66 -2.04 -8.24
C LYS A 137 -6.40 -3.31 -8.67
N ILE A 138 -6.63 -4.26 -7.75
CA ILE A 138 -7.46 -5.46 -8.00
C ILE A 138 -8.88 -5.04 -8.40
N ALA A 139 -9.50 -4.13 -7.63
CA ALA A 139 -10.85 -3.66 -7.91
C ALA A 139 -10.98 -3.01 -9.29
N GLU A 140 -9.97 -2.25 -9.73
CA GLU A 140 -9.92 -1.63 -11.06
C GLU A 140 -9.65 -2.66 -12.17
N THR A 141 -8.75 -3.62 -11.93
CA THR A 141 -8.28 -4.56 -12.96
C THR A 141 -9.26 -5.71 -13.17
N TYR A 142 -9.81 -6.25 -12.10
CA TYR A 142 -10.66 -7.45 -12.13
C TYR A 142 -12.14 -7.14 -11.82
N GLY A 143 -12.45 -5.99 -11.25
CA GLY A 143 -13.83 -5.61 -10.87
C GLY A 143 -14.82 -5.55 -12.03
N ALA A 144 -14.37 -5.23 -13.23
CA ALA A 144 -15.21 -5.11 -14.44
C ALA A 144 -15.16 -6.35 -15.35
N ARG A 145 -14.33 -7.35 -15.09
CA ARG A 145 -14.11 -8.53 -15.97
C ARG A 145 -15.15 -9.64 -15.82
N GLY A 146 -16.21 -9.45 -15.06
CA GLY A 146 -17.37 -10.33 -15.09
C GLY A 146 -18.22 -10.02 -16.31
N GLY A 147 -18.09 -10.82 -17.37
CA GLY A 147 -18.86 -10.62 -18.62
C GLY A 147 -20.37 -10.56 -18.36
N ALA A 148 -21.11 -10.01 -19.33
CA ALA A 148 -22.58 -9.82 -19.35
C ALA A 148 -23.39 -11.13 -19.26
N GLY A 149 -23.10 -11.98 -18.29
CA GLY A 149 -23.71 -13.30 -18.07
C GLY A 149 -23.65 -13.82 -16.65
N GLY A 150 -23.13 -13.03 -15.70
CA GLY A 150 -23.12 -13.44 -14.28
C GLY A 150 -24.54 -13.53 -13.72
N ARG A 151 -24.91 -14.68 -13.13
CA ARG A 151 -26.20 -14.85 -12.44
C ARG A 151 -26.37 -13.71 -11.41
N GLY A 152 -27.39 -12.88 -11.58
CA GLY A 152 -27.76 -11.83 -10.64
C GLY A 152 -27.24 -10.42 -10.95
N GLY A 153 -26.77 -10.12 -12.18
CA GLY A 153 -26.41 -8.74 -12.58
C GLY A 153 -25.08 -8.21 -12.01
N ARG A 154 -24.22 -9.09 -11.50
CA ARG A 154 -22.88 -8.73 -10.97
C ARG A 154 -21.93 -8.41 -12.11
N SER A 155 -21.24 -7.28 -12.02
CA SER A 155 -20.27 -6.84 -13.03
C SER A 155 -18.86 -7.39 -12.81
N GLY A 156 -18.58 -8.16 -11.73
CA GLY A 156 -17.25 -8.69 -11.42
C GLY A 156 -17.24 -9.65 -10.22
N PRO A 157 -16.05 -10.16 -9.83
CA PRO A 157 -15.89 -11.15 -8.77
C PRO A 157 -15.95 -10.54 -7.34
N TYR A 158 -15.90 -9.23 -7.21
CA TYR A 158 -15.88 -8.52 -5.94
C TYR A 158 -17.15 -7.68 -5.77
N ASP A 159 -17.67 -7.63 -4.54
CA ASP A 159 -18.89 -6.92 -4.19
C ASP A 159 -18.61 -5.58 -3.49
N GLY A 160 -17.47 -5.45 -2.81
CA GLY A 160 -17.05 -4.25 -2.10
C GLY A 160 -15.58 -4.27 -1.72
N VAL A 161 -15.05 -3.10 -1.36
CA VAL A 161 -13.63 -2.91 -1.05
C VAL A 161 -13.49 -2.10 0.24
N LEU A 162 -12.70 -2.60 1.19
CA LEU A 162 -12.29 -1.89 2.40
C LEU A 162 -10.78 -1.58 2.30
N LEU A 163 -10.43 -0.30 2.26
CA LEU A 163 -9.04 0.17 2.19
C LEU A 163 -8.67 0.86 3.50
N THR A 164 -7.64 0.38 4.17
CA THR A 164 -7.25 0.89 5.49
C THR A 164 -5.82 1.43 5.48
N SER A 165 -5.62 2.66 5.97
CA SER A 165 -4.32 3.36 5.96
C SER A 165 -3.58 3.24 4.62
N GLY A 166 -4.32 3.40 3.49
CA GLY A 166 -3.87 3.01 2.16
C GLY A 166 -2.90 3.98 1.49
N LEU A 167 -1.92 3.47 0.73
CA LEU A 167 -1.05 4.26 -0.15
C LEU A 167 -1.78 4.59 -1.46
N LEU A 168 -2.84 5.40 -1.38
CA LEU A 168 -3.83 5.59 -2.45
C LEU A 168 -3.47 6.68 -3.48
N ALA A 169 -2.29 7.29 -3.38
CA ALA A 169 -1.80 8.24 -4.38
C ALA A 169 -1.05 7.58 -5.56
N GLY A 170 -0.91 6.25 -5.55
CA GLY A 170 -0.15 5.51 -6.56
C GLY A 170 1.37 5.63 -6.39
N GLY A 171 2.14 4.91 -7.21
CA GLY A 171 3.61 4.88 -7.13
C GLY A 171 4.29 6.09 -7.76
N SER A 172 3.70 6.69 -8.80
CA SER A 172 4.32 7.82 -9.49
C SER A 172 4.28 9.13 -8.69
N ARG A 173 3.40 9.26 -7.69
CA ARG A 173 3.25 10.45 -6.84
C ARG A 173 3.33 10.15 -5.35
N GLY A 174 2.94 8.95 -4.94
CA GLY A 174 2.89 8.57 -3.52
C GLY A 174 4.27 8.58 -2.84
N TYR A 175 5.35 8.56 -3.63
CA TYR A 175 6.72 8.56 -3.12
C TYR A 175 7.42 9.92 -3.20
N ASP A 176 6.78 10.93 -3.73
CA ASP A 176 7.37 12.27 -3.91
C ASP A 176 7.91 12.88 -2.59
N ALA A 177 7.19 12.69 -1.48
CA ALA A 177 7.68 13.13 -0.16
C ALA A 177 9.00 12.45 0.25
N ARG A 178 9.19 11.19 -0.16
CA ARG A 178 10.42 10.42 0.11
C ARG A 178 11.56 10.82 -0.84
N VAL A 179 11.24 11.21 -2.07
CA VAL A 179 12.20 11.86 -2.99
C VAL A 179 12.71 13.16 -2.39
N ASP A 180 11.80 14.00 -1.87
CA ASP A 180 12.15 15.25 -1.21
C ASP A 180 13.02 15.00 0.02
N LEU A 181 12.65 14.06 0.87
CA LEU A 181 13.47 13.66 2.01
C LEU A 181 14.89 13.23 1.57
N ARG A 182 15.00 12.44 0.51
CA ARG A 182 16.28 11.89 0.08
C ARG A 182 17.27 12.98 -0.33
N VAL A 183 16.82 13.98 -1.08
CA VAL A 183 17.69 15.09 -1.52
C VAL A 183 17.97 16.08 -0.40
N VAL A 184 16.99 16.39 0.45
CA VAL A 184 17.14 17.30 1.59
C VAL A 184 18.08 16.70 2.63
N TYR A 185 17.92 15.41 2.94
CA TYR A 185 18.83 14.69 3.83
C TYR A 185 20.27 14.73 3.34
N GLN A 186 20.51 14.43 2.05
CA GLN A 186 21.87 14.47 1.50
C GLN A 186 22.48 15.86 1.54
N TYR A 187 21.69 16.90 1.32
CA TYR A 187 22.16 18.29 1.40
C TYR A 187 22.71 18.64 2.78
N TYR A 188 21.98 18.29 3.85
CA TYR A 188 22.39 18.62 5.22
C TYR A 188 23.44 17.66 5.78
N CYS A 189 23.31 16.38 5.49
CA CYS A 189 24.12 15.33 6.13
C CYS A 189 25.36 14.93 5.37
N GLN A 190 25.37 15.02 4.05
CA GLN A 190 26.49 14.66 3.16
C GLN A 190 27.11 13.28 3.47
N ASN A 191 26.31 12.34 4.00
CA ASN A 191 26.79 11.04 4.43
C ASN A 191 26.06 9.85 3.82
N HIS A 192 25.21 10.10 2.78
CA HIS A 192 24.49 9.05 2.07
C HIS A 192 24.31 9.38 0.58
N PRO A 193 25.36 9.21 -0.29
CA PRO A 193 26.71 8.69 0.01
C PRO A 193 27.58 9.68 0.78
N ARG A 194 28.65 9.16 1.41
CA ARG A 194 29.71 9.98 1.99
C ARG A 194 30.58 10.56 0.87
N PRO A 195 31.28 11.68 1.09
CA PRO A 195 32.22 12.23 0.09
C PRO A 195 33.34 11.27 -0.32
N THR A 196 33.68 10.31 0.54
CA THR A 196 34.70 9.27 0.29
C THR A 196 34.15 8.03 -0.42
N GLU A 197 32.85 7.95 -0.61
CA GLU A 197 32.19 6.85 -1.30
C GLU A 197 31.93 7.20 -2.77
N PRO A 198 31.79 6.21 -3.66
CA PRO A 198 31.38 6.48 -5.03
C PRO A 198 30.04 7.23 -5.08
N SER A 199 30.03 8.35 -5.79
CA SER A 199 28.80 9.11 -6.02
C SER A 199 27.84 8.34 -6.93
N TYR A 200 26.55 8.55 -6.73
CA TYR A 200 25.48 8.02 -7.58
C TYR A 200 24.27 8.96 -7.50
N PRO A 201 23.42 8.98 -8.53
CA PRO A 201 22.20 9.80 -8.51
C PRO A 201 21.28 9.40 -7.34
N LEU A 202 20.82 10.36 -6.54
CA LEU A 202 20.06 10.10 -5.31
C LEU A 202 18.72 9.38 -5.55
N TRP A 203 18.16 9.51 -6.74
CA TRP A 203 16.93 8.81 -7.13
C TRP A 203 17.09 7.28 -7.18
N GLN A 204 18.32 6.75 -7.25
CA GLN A 204 18.56 5.31 -7.18
C GLN A 204 18.31 4.71 -5.79
N GLY A 205 18.18 5.56 -4.75
CA GLY A 205 18.20 5.11 -3.36
C GLY A 205 19.59 4.63 -2.93
N LEU A 206 20.07 3.54 -3.54
CA LEU A 206 21.43 3.02 -3.45
C LEU A 206 21.94 2.66 -4.84
N ARG A 207 23.25 2.80 -5.06
CA ARG A 207 23.87 2.26 -6.27
C ARG A 207 23.81 0.72 -6.29
N ALA A 208 23.87 0.14 -7.49
CA ALA A 208 24.04 -1.29 -7.65
C ALA A 208 25.29 -1.79 -6.89
N GLY A 209 25.19 -2.95 -6.25
CA GLY A 209 26.29 -3.55 -5.48
C GLY A 209 26.61 -2.85 -4.15
N SER A 210 25.84 -1.87 -3.70
CA SER A 210 26.03 -1.28 -2.36
C SER A 210 25.75 -2.31 -1.27
N THR A 211 26.61 -2.34 -0.25
CA THR A 211 26.52 -3.19 0.94
C THR A 211 25.93 -2.46 2.15
N LEU A 212 25.45 -1.23 1.99
CA LEU A 212 24.83 -0.49 3.08
C LEU A 212 23.61 -1.26 3.61
N THR A 213 23.58 -1.46 4.91
CA THR A 213 22.49 -2.14 5.62
C THR A 213 21.56 -1.13 6.30
N HIS A 214 20.38 -1.58 6.77
CA HIS A 214 19.50 -0.78 7.60
C HIS A 214 20.20 -0.23 8.85
N ALA A 215 21.00 -1.06 9.53
CA ALA A 215 21.80 -0.61 10.68
C ALA A 215 22.82 0.47 10.29
N GLY A 216 23.48 0.31 9.13
CA GLY A 216 24.41 1.31 8.61
C GLY A 216 23.73 2.63 8.25
N LEU A 217 22.52 2.59 7.68
CA LEU A 217 21.72 3.79 7.41
C LEU A 217 21.29 4.49 8.70
N ARG A 218 20.84 3.73 9.69
CA ARG A 218 20.49 4.25 11.02
C ARG A 218 21.69 4.94 11.68
N ALA A 219 22.88 4.36 11.59
CA ALA A 219 24.11 4.98 12.12
C ALA A 219 24.42 6.32 11.44
N ARG A 220 24.23 6.43 10.11
CA ARG A 220 24.38 7.69 9.36
C ARG A 220 23.34 8.73 9.78
N LEU A 221 22.09 8.31 9.96
CA LEU A 221 21.02 9.19 10.44
C LEU A 221 21.34 9.71 11.85
N GLN A 222 21.77 8.82 12.75
CA GLN A 222 22.19 9.19 14.11
C GLN A 222 23.36 10.17 14.12
N GLU A 223 24.40 9.91 13.30
CA GLU A 223 25.57 10.79 13.16
C GLU A 223 25.17 12.22 12.78
N CYS A 224 24.28 12.36 11.80
CA CYS A 224 23.88 13.66 11.26
C CYS A 224 22.88 14.43 12.14
N THR A 225 21.92 13.72 12.75
CA THR A 225 20.74 14.33 13.34
C THR A 225 20.57 14.06 14.83
N GLY A 226 21.34 13.14 15.40
CA GLY A 226 21.10 12.70 16.78
C GLY A 226 19.71 12.04 16.96
N TYR A 227 19.12 11.49 15.92
CA TYR A 227 17.74 11.00 15.83
C TYR A 227 17.33 10.09 17.00
N ALA A 228 18.20 9.16 17.42
CA ALA A 228 17.91 8.23 18.51
C ALA A 228 18.28 8.79 19.90
N SER A 229 18.84 10.00 19.98
CA SER A 229 19.22 10.64 21.24
C SER A 229 18.12 11.57 21.73
N PRO A 230 17.94 11.69 23.07
CA PRO A 230 17.13 12.74 23.65
C PRO A 230 17.56 14.13 23.15
N PRO A 231 16.65 15.09 22.97
CA PRO A 231 17.01 16.43 22.46
C PRO A 231 18.15 17.12 23.23
N ALA A 232 18.21 16.93 24.56
CA ALA A 232 19.24 17.52 25.41
C ALA A 232 20.65 16.94 25.18
N GLU A 233 20.79 15.79 24.54
CA GLU A 233 22.05 15.12 24.24
C GLU A 233 22.54 15.35 22.81
N ARG A 234 21.72 15.99 21.97
CA ARG A 234 22.06 16.34 20.60
C ARG A 234 23.02 17.52 20.57
N THR A 235 24.02 17.45 19.70
CA THR A 235 24.82 18.64 19.42
C THR A 235 23.97 19.71 18.72
N VAL A 236 24.41 20.97 18.78
CA VAL A 236 23.74 22.09 18.09
C VAL A 236 23.59 21.80 16.58
N GLY A 237 24.63 21.22 15.98
CA GLY A 237 24.61 20.85 14.55
C GLY A 237 23.61 19.74 14.24
N GLN A 238 23.53 18.71 15.06
CA GLN A 238 22.56 17.61 14.92
C GLN A 238 21.12 18.13 15.03
N GLN A 239 20.84 18.92 16.06
CA GLN A 239 19.51 19.47 16.26
C GLN A 239 19.10 20.36 15.10
N ARG A 240 20.00 21.24 14.63
CA ARG A 240 19.74 22.12 13.47
C ARG A 240 19.45 21.31 12.18
N ASN A 241 20.27 20.31 11.89
CA ASN A 241 20.05 19.43 10.72
C ASN A 241 18.67 18.73 10.80
N LEU A 242 18.35 18.23 11.98
CA LEU A 242 17.05 17.57 12.22
C LEU A 242 15.89 18.55 12.01
N ASP A 243 15.95 19.71 12.65
CA ASP A 243 14.90 20.73 12.55
C ASP A 243 14.67 21.16 11.10
N ASP A 244 15.74 21.41 10.34
CA ASP A 244 15.64 21.77 8.94
C ASP A 244 15.04 20.64 8.08
N ILE A 245 15.50 19.41 8.28
CA ILE A 245 14.97 18.25 7.54
C ILE A 245 13.47 18.08 7.83
N LEU A 246 13.06 18.13 9.08
CA LEU A 246 11.65 17.95 9.46
C LEU A 246 10.77 19.11 8.98
N ALA A 247 11.22 20.35 9.13
CA ALA A 247 10.49 21.53 8.67
C ALA A 247 10.30 21.54 7.15
N VAL A 248 11.33 21.17 6.40
CA VAL A 248 11.26 21.10 4.93
C VAL A 248 10.41 19.91 4.47
N THR A 249 10.58 18.72 5.03
CA THR A 249 9.88 17.51 4.57
C THR A 249 8.48 17.38 5.16
N ARG A 250 8.21 18.03 6.30
CA ARG A 250 6.96 17.95 7.07
C ARG A 250 6.66 16.53 7.55
N LEU A 251 7.67 15.68 7.65
CA LEU A 251 7.56 14.33 8.19
C LEU A 251 7.70 14.38 9.71
N PRO A 252 6.96 13.53 10.46
CA PRO A 252 7.18 13.39 11.90
C PRO A 252 8.55 12.80 12.21
N GLU A 253 9.23 13.31 13.24
CA GLU A 253 10.55 12.83 13.66
C GLU A 253 10.56 11.30 13.85
N ARG A 254 9.56 10.74 14.54
CA ARG A 254 9.48 9.30 14.85
C ARG A 254 9.48 8.36 13.64
N THR A 255 9.20 8.87 12.44
CA THR A 255 9.19 8.08 11.19
C THR A 255 10.28 8.47 10.20
N LEU A 256 11.15 9.39 10.57
CA LEU A 256 12.22 9.85 9.68
C LEU A 256 13.11 8.68 9.20
N GLU A 257 13.48 7.76 10.10
CA GLU A 257 14.25 6.57 9.77
C GLU A 257 13.53 5.67 8.74
N SER A 258 12.26 5.37 8.98
CA SER A 258 11.50 4.48 8.10
C SER A 258 11.29 5.08 6.71
N HIS A 259 11.02 6.38 6.61
CA HIS A 259 10.92 7.08 5.32
C HIS A 259 12.26 7.14 4.59
N LEU A 260 13.36 7.37 5.30
CA LEU A 260 14.69 7.38 4.69
C LEU A 260 15.10 5.97 4.24
N ALA A 261 14.77 4.94 5.03
CA ALA A 261 15.01 3.54 4.66
C ALA A 261 14.22 3.16 3.40
N TYR A 262 12.96 3.60 3.29
CA TYR A 262 12.18 3.39 2.07
C TYR A 262 12.80 4.11 0.86
N ALA A 263 13.17 5.39 1.01
CA ALA A 263 13.84 6.18 -0.04
C ALA A 263 15.24 5.63 -0.40
N THR A 264 15.75 4.70 0.36
CA THR A 264 17.04 4.04 0.15
C THR A 264 16.86 2.64 -0.46
N PHE A 265 16.22 1.75 0.25
CA PHE A 265 16.18 0.33 -0.12
C PHE A 265 15.04 -0.01 -1.09
N THR A 266 13.86 0.58 -0.90
CA THR A 266 12.74 0.36 -1.83
C THR A 266 12.96 1.11 -3.15
N PHE A 267 13.53 2.31 -3.12
CA PHE A 267 13.93 3.00 -4.35
C PHE A 267 14.96 2.20 -5.15
N ARG A 268 15.96 1.60 -4.46
CA ARG A 268 16.90 0.68 -5.09
C ARG A 268 16.18 -0.49 -5.78
N ASP A 269 15.22 -1.13 -5.12
CA ASP A 269 14.44 -2.22 -5.70
C ASP A 269 13.64 -1.75 -6.93
N ILE A 270 12.92 -0.64 -6.81
CA ILE A 270 12.15 -0.05 -7.91
C ILE A 270 13.06 0.23 -9.13
N VAL A 271 14.17 0.90 -8.91
CA VAL A 271 15.05 1.36 -9.99
C VAL A 271 15.81 0.20 -10.63
N HIS A 272 16.51 -0.60 -9.83
CA HIS A 272 17.41 -1.62 -10.38
C HIS A 272 16.69 -2.93 -10.74
N ASN A 273 15.75 -3.36 -9.88
CA ASN A 273 15.12 -4.67 -10.06
C ASN A 273 13.83 -4.62 -10.89
N ARG A 274 13.19 -3.42 -11.01
CA ARG A 274 11.89 -3.32 -11.68
C ARG A 274 11.92 -2.44 -12.92
N LEU A 275 12.74 -1.39 -12.95
CA LEU A 275 12.78 -0.42 -14.03
C LEU A 275 14.06 -0.47 -14.89
N GLY A 276 14.95 -1.45 -14.67
CA GLY A 276 16.17 -1.62 -15.46
C GLY A 276 17.03 -0.36 -15.44
N ASP A 277 17.37 0.12 -14.26
CA ASP A 277 18.22 1.30 -13.98
C ASP A 277 17.65 2.64 -14.48
N ARG A 278 16.36 2.70 -14.83
CA ARG A 278 15.70 3.94 -15.28
C ARG A 278 15.11 4.71 -14.10
N ASN A 279 15.17 6.05 -14.18
CA ASN A 279 14.69 6.95 -13.14
C ASN A 279 13.19 7.27 -13.24
N PRO A 280 12.32 6.83 -12.32
CA PRO A 280 10.91 7.21 -12.33
C PRO A 280 10.62 8.51 -11.54
N PHE A 281 11.61 9.11 -10.89
CA PHE A 281 11.43 10.21 -9.94
C PHE A 281 11.91 11.56 -10.50
N SER A 282 11.24 12.63 -10.07
CA SER A 282 11.62 14.00 -10.41
C SER A 282 11.44 14.92 -9.20
N ASN A 283 12.35 15.88 -9.07
CA ASN A 283 12.18 17.03 -8.18
C ASN A 283 12.37 18.35 -8.90
N LEU A 284 12.28 18.34 -10.24
CA LEU A 284 12.35 19.57 -11.03
C LEU A 284 11.18 20.50 -10.67
N GLY A 285 11.48 21.80 -10.55
CA GLY A 285 10.52 22.82 -10.21
C GLY A 285 10.02 22.79 -8.75
N VAL A 286 10.45 21.83 -7.94
CA VAL A 286 10.11 21.81 -6.51
C VAL A 286 10.86 22.94 -5.80
N ARG A 287 10.14 23.80 -5.11
CA ARG A 287 10.71 24.80 -4.21
C ARG A 287 10.66 24.29 -2.78
N TYR A 288 11.81 24.00 -2.20
CA TYR A 288 11.93 23.64 -0.79
C TYR A 288 11.87 24.90 0.07
N THR A 289 11.07 24.82 1.14
CA THR A 289 10.84 25.92 2.09
C THR A 289 10.69 25.41 3.50
N GLY A 290 11.06 26.22 4.47
CA GLY A 290 10.93 25.94 5.90
C GLY A 290 12.26 25.72 6.60
N SER A 291 13.39 25.73 5.89
CA SER A 291 14.72 25.66 6.48
C SER A 291 15.20 27.05 6.96
N HIS A 292 16.27 27.05 7.71
CA HIS A 292 16.92 28.29 8.12
C HIS A 292 17.52 29.07 6.93
N ASP A 293 17.85 28.41 5.80
CA ASP A 293 18.32 29.04 4.57
C ASP A 293 17.75 28.30 3.34
N ASP A 294 16.54 28.66 2.98
CA ASP A 294 15.85 28.09 1.81
C ASP A 294 16.59 28.41 0.49
N THR A 295 17.30 29.53 0.42
CA THR A 295 18.05 29.94 -0.80
C THR A 295 19.21 28.97 -1.03
N ALA A 296 20.05 28.76 -0.03
CA ALA A 296 21.16 27.82 -0.10
C ALA A 296 20.68 26.38 -0.32
N LEU A 297 19.61 25.95 0.37
CA LEU A 297 19.03 24.64 0.18
C LEU A 297 18.61 24.40 -1.29
N ASN A 298 17.83 25.32 -1.87
CA ASN A 298 17.36 25.19 -3.25
C ASN A 298 18.46 25.26 -4.29
N ALA A 299 19.57 25.96 -3.99
CA ALA A 299 20.75 26.01 -4.85
C ALA A 299 21.61 24.72 -4.74
N GLY A 300 21.62 24.08 -3.58
CA GLY A 300 22.54 22.99 -3.28
C GLY A 300 21.96 21.57 -3.39
N VAL A 301 20.63 21.38 -3.38
CA VAL A 301 20.04 20.05 -3.53
C VAL A 301 20.22 19.50 -4.94
N GLU A 302 20.48 18.20 -5.05
CA GLU A 302 20.50 17.53 -6.34
C GLU A 302 19.15 17.65 -7.05
N ARG A 303 19.18 17.95 -8.35
CA ARG A 303 18.00 18.08 -9.22
C ARG A 303 18.07 17.03 -10.33
N PHE A 304 16.95 16.33 -10.54
CA PHE A 304 16.86 15.33 -11.59
C PHE A 304 15.46 15.30 -12.20
N ALA A 305 15.44 14.97 -13.49
CA ALA A 305 14.22 14.70 -14.24
C ALA A 305 13.95 13.19 -14.26
N ALA A 306 12.68 12.83 -14.26
CA ALA A 306 12.28 11.45 -14.48
C ALA A 306 12.45 11.05 -15.96
N ASP A 307 12.77 9.78 -16.19
CA ASP A 307 12.64 9.13 -17.49
C ASP A 307 11.14 8.88 -17.78
N PRO A 308 10.59 9.43 -18.87
CA PRO A 308 9.17 9.25 -19.19
C PRO A 308 8.75 7.77 -19.32
N THR A 309 9.61 6.89 -19.80
CA THR A 309 9.31 5.46 -19.90
C THR A 309 9.28 4.78 -18.55
N ALA A 310 10.16 5.17 -17.62
CA ALA A 310 10.16 4.68 -16.25
C ALA A 310 8.90 5.14 -15.49
N VAL A 311 8.49 6.40 -15.67
CA VAL A 311 7.24 6.91 -15.08
C VAL A 311 6.03 6.15 -15.60
N ARG A 312 5.98 5.90 -16.92
CA ARG A 312 4.92 5.10 -17.53
C ARG A 312 4.82 3.72 -16.90
N ASP A 313 5.95 3.03 -16.81
CA ASP A 313 5.99 1.66 -16.33
C ASP A 313 5.60 1.59 -14.84
N LEU A 314 6.10 2.51 -14.01
CA LEU A 314 5.71 2.63 -12.61
C LEU A 314 4.23 2.99 -12.45
N SER A 315 3.73 3.93 -13.25
CA SER A 315 2.32 4.35 -13.24
C SER A 315 1.40 3.22 -13.65
N TYR A 316 1.74 2.48 -14.69
CA TYR A 316 0.97 1.31 -15.13
C TYR A 316 0.87 0.26 -14.03
N ASP A 317 1.97 -0.03 -13.34
CA ASP A 317 1.98 -0.99 -12.24
C ASP A 317 1.09 -0.53 -11.07
N SER A 318 1.25 0.70 -10.60
CA SER A 318 0.79 1.09 -9.27
C SER A 318 -0.16 2.28 -9.19
N ASP A 319 -0.24 3.15 -10.21
CA ASP A 319 -1.17 4.27 -10.17
C ASP A 319 -2.60 3.82 -10.36
N LEU A 320 -3.49 4.44 -9.61
CA LEU A 320 -4.92 4.16 -9.66
C LEU A 320 -5.60 5.02 -10.73
N THR A 321 -6.52 4.43 -11.45
CA THR A 321 -7.27 5.08 -12.54
C THR A 321 -8.64 5.57 -12.11
N GLY A 322 -9.12 5.12 -10.95
CA GLY A 322 -10.47 5.36 -10.46
C GLY A 322 -11.54 4.48 -11.13
N GLY A 323 -11.15 3.47 -11.92
CA GLY A 323 -12.04 2.59 -12.68
C GLY A 323 -12.88 1.61 -11.85
N VAL A 324 -13.16 1.92 -10.59
CA VAL A 324 -13.94 1.05 -9.69
C VAL A 324 -15.42 1.04 -10.05
N THR A 325 -16.07 -0.11 -9.86
CA THR A 325 -17.49 -0.33 -10.17
C THR A 325 -18.33 -0.78 -8.98
N VAL A 326 -17.69 -0.97 -7.82
CA VAL A 326 -18.28 -1.47 -6.57
C VAL A 326 -18.08 -0.48 -5.43
N PRO A 327 -18.87 -0.58 -4.33
CA PRO A 327 -18.65 0.20 -3.12
C PRO A 327 -17.20 0.12 -2.60
N VAL A 328 -16.62 1.27 -2.30
CA VAL A 328 -15.30 1.42 -1.68
C VAL A 328 -15.47 2.23 -0.40
N LEU A 329 -15.15 1.61 0.72
CA LEU A 329 -15.05 2.25 2.03
C LEU A 329 -13.57 2.39 2.39
N THR A 330 -13.12 3.59 2.75
CA THR A 330 -11.77 3.77 3.31
C THR A 330 -11.85 4.12 4.79
N MET A 331 -10.84 3.70 5.54
CA MET A 331 -10.65 4.04 6.95
C MET A 331 -9.18 4.40 7.18
N HIS A 332 -8.92 5.62 7.65
CA HIS A 332 -7.55 6.16 7.72
C HIS A 332 -7.34 6.93 9.01
N ALA A 333 -6.25 6.65 9.72
CA ALA A 333 -5.85 7.40 10.90
C ALA A 333 -5.37 8.80 10.51
N VAL A 334 -5.94 9.85 11.12
CA VAL A 334 -5.59 11.25 10.81
C VAL A 334 -4.11 11.53 11.09
N GLY A 335 -3.58 10.92 12.14
CA GLY A 335 -2.19 11.08 12.55
C GLY A 335 -1.22 10.08 11.91
N ASP A 336 -1.64 9.30 10.92
CA ASP A 336 -0.78 8.29 10.27
C ASP A 336 0.51 8.91 9.73
N PRO A 337 1.68 8.53 10.27
CA PRO A 337 2.93 9.14 9.90
C PRO A 337 3.61 8.49 8.69
N THR A 338 3.10 7.36 8.22
CA THR A 338 3.70 6.52 7.16
C THR A 338 2.91 6.60 5.85
N ALA A 339 1.60 6.34 5.91
CA ALA A 339 0.68 6.59 4.82
C ALA A 339 -0.04 7.92 5.10
N LEU A 340 0.39 8.97 4.44
CA LEU A 340 -0.12 10.32 4.71
C LEU A 340 -1.62 10.39 4.44
N VAL A 341 -2.40 10.93 5.39
CA VAL A 341 -3.87 11.01 5.27
C VAL A 341 -4.32 11.78 4.03
N GLU A 342 -3.47 12.66 3.49
CA GLU A 342 -3.71 13.39 2.24
C GLU A 342 -3.74 12.48 0.99
N PHE A 343 -3.28 11.22 1.09
CA PHE A 343 -3.50 10.22 0.03
C PHE A 343 -4.97 9.95 -0.23
N GLU A 344 -5.82 10.11 0.79
CA GLU A 344 -7.28 10.04 0.66
C GLU A 344 -7.83 11.15 -0.24
N SER A 345 -7.25 12.37 -0.18
CA SER A 345 -7.61 13.46 -1.10
C SER A 345 -7.21 13.16 -2.53
N ALA A 346 -6.03 12.57 -2.74
CA ALA A 346 -5.57 12.15 -4.05
C ALA A 346 -6.50 11.07 -4.65
N TYR A 347 -6.87 10.07 -3.86
CA TYR A 347 -7.76 9.01 -4.31
C TYR A 347 -9.17 9.52 -4.65
N ARG A 348 -9.73 10.39 -3.81
CA ARG A 348 -11.01 11.05 -4.12
C ARG A 348 -10.95 11.83 -5.44
N ALA A 349 -9.85 12.56 -5.68
CA ALA A 349 -9.64 13.29 -6.94
C ALA A 349 -9.56 12.33 -8.13
N THR A 350 -8.89 11.20 -7.99
CA THR A 350 -8.78 10.15 -9.01
C THR A 350 -10.17 9.55 -9.36
N LEU A 351 -10.95 9.16 -8.35
CA LEU A 351 -12.30 8.62 -8.58
C LEU A 351 -13.24 9.67 -9.19
N ARG A 352 -13.14 10.94 -8.75
CA ARG A 352 -13.92 12.04 -9.32
C ARG A 352 -13.56 12.28 -10.79
N GLY A 353 -12.28 12.28 -11.13
CA GLY A 353 -11.80 12.40 -12.50
C GLY A 353 -12.34 11.27 -13.40
N ALA A 354 -12.51 10.08 -12.86
CA ALA A 354 -13.12 8.93 -13.54
C ALA A 354 -14.67 8.92 -13.52
N GLY A 355 -15.33 9.90 -12.87
CA GLY A 355 -16.79 9.92 -12.68
C GLY A 355 -17.30 8.79 -11.79
N ARG A 356 -16.48 8.31 -10.85
CA ARG A 356 -16.76 7.16 -9.97
C ARG A 356 -16.84 7.49 -8.48
N ASP A 357 -16.78 8.75 -8.08
CA ASP A 357 -16.82 9.20 -6.69
C ASP A 357 -18.10 8.80 -5.93
N ARG A 358 -19.18 8.47 -6.66
CA ARG A 358 -20.38 7.87 -6.08
C ARG A 358 -20.11 6.53 -5.38
N HIS A 359 -19.06 5.82 -5.74
CA HIS A 359 -18.65 4.54 -5.15
C HIS A 359 -17.76 4.69 -3.92
N LEU A 360 -17.34 5.90 -3.54
CA LEU A 360 -16.40 6.14 -2.45
C LEU A 360 -17.10 6.71 -1.20
N VAL A 361 -16.84 6.10 -0.06
CA VAL A 361 -17.03 6.67 1.28
C VAL A 361 -15.71 6.66 2.01
N GLN A 362 -15.29 7.79 2.56
CA GLN A 362 -14.05 7.91 3.33
C GLN A 362 -14.38 8.18 4.79
N THR A 363 -13.78 7.41 5.67
CA THR A 363 -13.87 7.56 7.13
C THR A 363 -12.48 7.78 7.72
N PHE A 364 -12.42 8.51 8.82
CA PHE A 364 -11.18 8.89 9.48
C PHE A 364 -11.29 8.61 10.96
N THR A 365 -10.15 8.28 11.57
CA THR A 365 -10.04 7.98 12.99
C THR A 365 -8.94 8.83 13.61
N THR A 366 -8.98 9.05 14.92
CA THR A 366 -8.06 9.97 15.59
C THR A 366 -6.76 9.32 16.03
N GLU A 367 -6.50 8.06 15.64
CA GLU A 367 -5.22 7.41 15.92
C GLU A 367 -4.06 8.16 15.27
N ALA A 368 -2.88 7.98 15.89
CA ALA A 368 -1.66 8.67 15.51
C ALA A 368 -0.60 7.74 14.88
N GLU A 369 -0.85 6.43 14.86
CA GLU A 369 0.11 5.44 14.39
C GLU A 369 -0.32 4.78 13.09
N HIS A 370 0.66 4.37 12.29
CA HIS A 370 0.39 3.65 11.05
C HIS A 370 -0.24 2.30 11.34
N SER A 371 -1.42 2.09 10.77
CA SER A 371 -2.09 0.80 10.84
C SER A 371 -2.46 0.34 12.26
N ALA A 372 -2.65 1.25 13.19
CA ALA A 372 -3.06 0.96 14.56
C ALA A 372 -4.58 0.95 14.77
N LEU A 373 -5.35 0.84 13.67
CA LEU A 373 -6.81 0.80 13.71
C LEU A 373 -7.29 -0.42 14.51
N SER A 374 -8.34 -0.23 15.31
CA SER A 374 -8.82 -1.23 16.26
C SER A 374 -9.70 -2.32 15.62
N ASP A 375 -9.85 -3.46 16.31
CA ASP A 375 -10.78 -4.51 15.91
C ASP A 375 -12.22 -4.01 15.84
N ALA A 376 -12.64 -3.15 16.78
CA ALA A 376 -13.98 -2.52 16.76
C ALA A 376 -14.22 -1.70 15.48
N GLU A 377 -13.22 -0.96 15.03
CA GLU A 377 -13.29 -0.17 13.78
C GLU A 377 -13.29 -1.06 12.54
N TYR A 378 -12.50 -2.14 12.52
CA TYR A 378 -12.53 -3.11 11.43
C TYR A 378 -13.87 -3.82 11.32
N ALA A 379 -14.41 -4.36 12.42
CA ALA A 379 -15.72 -5.01 12.45
C ALA A 379 -16.84 -4.05 12.00
N ASN A 380 -16.85 -2.84 12.56
CA ASN A 380 -17.81 -1.79 12.19
C ASN A 380 -17.72 -1.37 10.71
N SER A 381 -16.51 -1.17 10.19
CA SER A 381 -16.32 -0.80 8.78
C SER A 381 -16.76 -1.92 7.84
N LEU A 382 -16.45 -3.17 8.16
CA LEU A 382 -16.86 -4.32 7.34
C LEU A 382 -18.38 -4.49 7.35
N ALA A 383 -19.03 -4.35 8.51
CA ALA A 383 -20.48 -4.37 8.64
C ALA A 383 -21.16 -3.23 7.85
N ALA A 384 -20.60 -2.02 7.89
CA ALA A 384 -21.11 -0.87 7.12
C ALA A 384 -20.96 -1.09 5.61
N LEU A 385 -19.83 -1.65 5.15
CA LEU A 385 -19.62 -1.99 3.76
C LEU A 385 -20.59 -3.09 3.29
N ASP A 386 -20.75 -4.17 4.08
CA ASP A 386 -21.71 -5.24 3.78
C ASP A 386 -23.16 -4.71 3.71
N ALA A 387 -23.54 -3.87 4.63
CA ALA A 387 -24.86 -3.21 4.59
C ALA A 387 -25.07 -2.37 3.34
N TRP A 388 -24.05 -1.60 2.92
CA TRP A 388 -24.09 -0.84 1.67
C TRP A 388 -24.24 -1.75 0.45
N VAL A 389 -23.44 -2.79 0.35
CA VAL A 389 -23.50 -3.79 -0.75
C VAL A 389 -24.87 -4.47 -0.81
N ARG A 390 -25.44 -4.88 0.33
CA ARG A 390 -26.74 -5.57 0.40
C ARG A 390 -27.91 -4.69 0.03
N THR A 391 -27.87 -3.44 0.46
CA THR A 391 -29.03 -2.54 0.35
C THR A 391 -28.94 -1.57 -0.82
N GLY A 392 -27.74 -1.40 -1.42
CA GLY A 392 -27.45 -0.36 -2.40
C GLY A 392 -27.44 1.06 -1.82
N ARG A 393 -27.64 1.22 -0.52
CA ARG A 393 -27.72 2.54 0.15
C ARG A 393 -26.32 2.96 0.59
N LYS A 394 -25.77 3.96 -0.09
CA LYS A 394 -24.48 4.54 0.25
C LYS A 394 -24.52 5.19 1.64
N PRO A 395 -23.66 4.75 2.59
CA PRO A 395 -23.57 5.38 3.90
C PRO A 395 -22.87 6.75 3.85
N THR A 396 -23.00 7.51 4.92
CA THR A 396 -22.16 8.68 5.20
C THR A 396 -21.11 8.32 6.25
N ALA A 397 -20.03 9.10 6.36
CA ALA A 397 -19.02 8.89 7.41
C ALA A 397 -19.67 8.86 8.81
N ARG A 398 -20.66 9.73 9.06
CA ARG A 398 -21.42 9.76 10.33
C ARG A 398 -22.23 8.48 10.55
N SER A 399 -22.88 7.95 9.53
CA SER A 399 -23.68 6.72 9.67
C SER A 399 -22.80 5.47 9.78
N VAL A 400 -21.56 5.50 9.29
CA VAL A 400 -20.56 4.46 9.55
C VAL A 400 -20.09 4.53 11.01
N ALA A 401 -19.76 5.71 11.52
CA ALA A 401 -19.27 5.89 12.89
C ALA A 401 -20.30 5.56 13.98
N ALA A 402 -21.58 5.82 13.72
CA ALA A 402 -22.63 5.77 14.76
C ALA A 402 -22.80 4.40 15.44
N PRO A 403 -22.73 3.25 14.75
CA PRO A 403 -22.85 1.93 15.39
C PRO A 403 -21.59 1.47 16.16
N CYS A 404 -20.47 2.09 15.96
CA CYS A 404 -19.16 1.63 16.45
C CYS A 404 -19.11 1.38 17.97
N PRO A 405 -19.74 2.17 18.86
CA PRO A 405 -19.77 1.86 20.29
C PRO A 405 -20.40 0.50 20.66
N ALA A 406 -21.15 -0.11 19.75
CA ALA A 406 -21.63 -1.48 19.96
C ALA A 406 -20.48 -2.49 19.85
N PHE A 407 -19.56 -2.28 18.90
CA PHE A 407 -18.36 -3.09 18.73
C PHE A 407 -17.34 -2.88 19.84
N ASP A 408 -17.26 -1.68 20.44
CA ASP A 408 -16.43 -1.45 21.63
C ASP A 408 -16.75 -2.41 22.79
N ARG A 409 -18.02 -2.79 22.92
CA ARG A 409 -18.43 -3.74 23.97
C ARG A 409 -17.94 -5.16 23.70
N GLU A 410 -17.72 -5.49 22.48
CA GLU A 410 -17.29 -6.83 22.04
C GLU A 410 -15.76 -6.93 21.94
N TYR A 411 -15.12 -5.93 21.35
CA TYR A 411 -13.69 -5.95 21.02
C TYR A 411 -12.83 -5.07 21.92
N GLY A 412 -13.43 -4.38 22.91
CA GLY A 412 -12.75 -3.40 23.75
C GLY A 412 -12.76 -2.00 23.14
N THR A 413 -12.47 -1.00 23.95
CA THR A 413 -12.48 0.41 23.54
C THR A 413 -11.54 0.65 22.34
N GLY A 414 -12.07 1.15 21.26
CA GLY A 414 -11.31 1.36 20.03
C GLY A 414 -12.07 2.12 18.94
N CYS A 415 -13.21 2.72 19.23
CA CYS A 415 -14.00 3.51 18.28
C CYS A 415 -13.59 4.98 18.29
N PHE A 416 -12.63 5.32 17.48
CA PHE A 416 -12.04 6.68 17.42
C PHE A 416 -12.41 7.46 16.14
N TYR A 417 -13.54 7.14 15.50
CA TYR A 417 -13.96 7.85 14.30
C TYR A 417 -14.12 9.36 14.49
N ASP A 418 -13.57 10.13 13.55
CA ASP A 418 -13.88 11.54 13.36
C ASP A 418 -14.70 11.74 12.06
N PRO A 419 -16.03 11.68 12.11
CA PRO A 419 -16.87 11.85 10.93
C PRO A 419 -16.87 13.29 10.38
N GLY A 420 -16.31 14.23 11.13
CA GLY A 420 -16.15 15.64 10.74
C GLY A 420 -14.87 15.91 9.97
N TYR A 421 -13.85 15.09 10.10
CA TYR A 421 -12.55 15.31 9.48
C TYR A 421 -12.64 15.35 7.95
N ARG A 422 -11.79 16.18 7.36
CA ARG A 422 -11.61 16.28 5.90
C ARG A 422 -10.13 16.46 5.63
N PRO A 423 -9.48 15.54 4.90
CA PRO A 423 -8.06 15.66 4.61
C PRO A 423 -7.78 16.89 3.74
N ALA A 424 -6.66 17.53 3.99
CA ALA A 424 -6.16 18.62 3.16
C ALA A 424 -5.91 18.13 1.72
N PRO A 425 -5.87 19.01 0.73
CA PRO A 425 -5.43 18.65 -0.62
C PRO A 425 -4.04 17.99 -0.60
N PHE A 426 -3.81 17.03 -1.47
CA PHE A 426 -2.52 16.31 -1.56
C PHE A 426 -1.33 17.27 -1.67
N ALA A 427 -1.45 18.37 -2.43
CA ALA A 427 -0.43 19.39 -2.59
C ALA A 427 -0.11 20.17 -1.30
N ALA A 428 -0.97 20.16 -0.30
CA ALA A 428 -0.68 20.79 1.00
C ALA A 428 0.40 20.02 1.77
N ARG A 429 0.54 18.72 1.50
CA ARG A 429 1.51 17.83 2.15
C ARG A 429 2.70 17.51 1.26
N VAL A 430 2.45 17.16 0.02
CA VAL A 430 3.47 16.75 -0.95
C VAL A 430 3.62 17.87 -1.99
N ARG A 431 4.83 18.38 -2.13
CA ARG A 431 5.10 19.51 -3.03
C ARG A 431 4.78 19.17 -4.48
N PRO A 432 4.04 20.04 -5.20
CA PRO A 432 3.76 19.82 -6.62
C PRO A 432 5.05 19.79 -7.45
N ARG A 433 5.05 18.92 -8.47
CA ARG A 433 6.08 18.92 -9.51
C ARG A 433 5.60 19.73 -10.70
N THR A 434 6.49 20.56 -11.27
CA THR A 434 6.20 21.20 -12.56
C THR A 434 6.29 20.17 -13.68
N GLY A 435 5.27 20.13 -14.52
CA GLY A 435 5.19 19.13 -15.59
C GLY A 435 4.80 17.75 -15.08
N GLY A 436 3.88 17.69 -14.10
CA GLY A 436 3.35 16.43 -13.60
C GLY A 436 3.09 15.49 -14.76
N LEU A 437 3.90 14.43 -14.85
CA LEU A 437 3.76 13.41 -15.87
C LEU A 437 2.48 12.64 -15.57
N HIS A 438 1.33 13.22 -15.95
CA HIS A 438 0.12 12.43 -16.09
C HIS A 438 0.35 11.56 -17.31
N TRP A 439 0.63 10.31 -17.04
CA TRP A 439 0.87 9.39 -18.11
C TRP A 439 -0.41 9.19 -18.93
N PRO A 440 -0.37 9.29 -20.28
CA PRO A 440 -1.52 8.94 -21.10
C PRO A 440 -1.85 7.45 -20.86
N ALA A 441 -3.14 7.12 -20.87
CA ALA A 441 -3.59 5.74 -20.83
C ALA A 441 -2.79 4.91 -21.83
N MET A 442 -2.37 3.70 -21.45
CA MET A 442 -1.70 2.78 -22.37
C MET A 442 -2.58 2.51 -23.57
N THR A 443 -1.96 2.40 -24.72
CA THR A 443 -2.65 1.93 -25.91
C THR A 443 -3.03 0.45 -25.75
N ALA A 444 -4.05 0.00 -26.46
CA ALA A 444 -4.45 -1.40 -26.44
C ALA A 444 -3.32 -2.37 -26.89
N ALA A 445 -2.31 -1.88 -27.63
CA ALA A 445 -1.13 -2.66 -27.98
C ALA A 445 -0.18 -2.81 -26.78
N GLU A 446 0.06 -1.74 -26.05
CA GLU A 446 0.87 -1.74 -24.82
C GLU A 446 0.21 -2.59 -23.72
N GLU A 447 -1.10 -2.48 -23.53
CA GLU A 447 -1.81 -3.34 -22.57
C GLU A 447 -1.67 -4.83 -22.90
N ARG A 448 -1.67 -5.21 -24.20
CA ARG A 448 -1.45 -6.61 -24.61
C ARG A 448 -0.03 -7.09 -24.34
N VAL A 449 0.96 -6.23 -24.43
CA VAL A 449 2.35 -6.57 -24.06
C VAL A 449 2.44 -6.78 -22.57
N TRP A 450 1.92 -5.83 -21.79
CA TRP A 450 1.98 -5.88 -20.33
C TRP A 450 1.15 -7.03 -19.72
N SER A 451 0.02 -7.39 -20.31
CA SER A 451 -0.77 -8.54 -19.85
C SER A 451 -0.07 -9.90 -20.06
N ARG A 452 0.99 -9.96 -20.89
CA ARG A 452 1.81 -11.16 -21.07
C ARG A 452 2.95 -11.28 -20.06
N VAL A 453 3.31 -10.18 -19.40
CA VAL A 453 4.31 -10.12 -18.35
C VAL A 453 3.66 -9.93 -16.97
N ASP A 454 2.35 -10.15 -16.87
CA ASP A 454 1.64 -10.17 -15.61
C ASP A 454 2.33 -11.14 -14.62
N GLY A 455 2.51 -10.68 -13.39
CA GLY A 455 3.24 -11.40 -12.37
C GLY A 455 4.69 -10.99 -12.23
N VAL A 456 5.22 -10.22 -13.15
CA VAL A 456 6.56 -9.60 -13.00
C VAL A 456 6.45 -8.22 -12.35
N GLY A 457 5.25 -7.66 -12.32
CA GLY A 457 4.99 -6.31 -11.78
C GLY A 457 5.28 -5.22 -12.79
N ILE A 458 6.24 -4.37 -12.51
CA ILE A 458 6.75 -3.35 -13.43
C ILE A 458 7.56 -4.07 -14.52
N ALA A 459 7.86 -3.45 -15.60
CA ALA A 459 8.56 -4.00 -16.76
C ALA A 459 9.55 -5.16 -16.47
N PRO A 460 9.76 -6.10 -17.39
CA PRO A 460 10.63 -7.25 -17.24
C PRO A 460 12.08 -6.85 -16.97
#